data_77b37b19323065dd999c972718a2f36e
#
_entry.id   77b37b19323065dd999c972718a2f36e
#
_cell.length_a   1.000
_cell.length_b   1.000
_cell.length_c   1.000
_cell.angle_alpha   90.00
_cell.angle_beta   90.00
_cell.angle_gamma   90.00
#
_symmetry.space_group_name_H-M   'P 1'
#
loop_
_entity.id
_entity.type
_entity.pdbx_description
1 polymer ?
#
loop_
_entity_poly.entity_id
_entity_poly.type
_entity_poly.pdbx_seq_one_letter_code
_entity_poly.pdbx_strand_id
1 'polypeptide(L)'
;FSKRHKVSMAVMMLDLDDFKKYNDSFGHQQGDEAIKIQARIMKQVFKRETDILGRYGGEEFIVVLSDIQKEQVEKHCDALLNKWTEAALEHAQDAKHPLMSCSIGVVFSKSAENMSIDCLIDEADKALYEAKEKGKAQFVLNQAQCLE
;
A
#
# COMPACT_ATOMS: atom_id res chain seq x y z
N PHE A 1 -20.48 -3.32 11.62
CA PHE A 1 -19.69 -4.43 12.11
C PHE A 1 -18.65 -3.98 13.13
N SER A 2 -17.61 -3.27 12.70
CA SER A 2 -16.59 -2.81 13.63
C SER A 2 -17.11 -1.78 14.61
N LYS A 3 -18.14 -1.02 14.24
CA LYS A 3 -18.80 -0.11 15.17
C LYS A 3 -19.18 -0.81 16.46
N ARG A 4 -19.79 -1.99 16.29
CA ARG A 4 -20.34 -2.72 17.41
C ARG A 4 -19.26 -3.36 18.27
N HIS A 5 -18.22 -3.85 17.64
CA HIS A 5 -17.20 -4.64 18.29
C HIS A 5 -15.92 -3.88 18.55
N LYS A 6 -15.85 -2.62 18.13
CA LYS A 6 -14.67 -1.77 18.32
C LYS A 6 -13.40 -2.44 17.80
N VAL A 7 -13.52 -3.04 16.63
CA VAL A 7 -12.43 -3.77 16.02
C VAL A 7 -11.44 -2.79 15.39
N SER A 8 -10.15 -3.08 15.52
CA SER A 8 -9.13 -2.28 14.88
C SER A 8 -9.20 -2.42 13.36
N MET A 9 -8.68 -1.43 12.67
CA MET A 9 -8.68 -1.42 11.20
C MET A 9 -7.48 -0.68 10.68
N ALA A 10 -6.94 -1.17 9.56
CA ALA A 10 -5.91 -0.45 8.81
C ALA A 10 -6.34 -0.35 7.36
N VAL A 11 -6.12 0.81 6.78
CA VAL A 11 -6.32 1.02 5.34
C VAL A 11 -4.97 1.40 4.76
N MET A 12 -4.56 0.70 3.71
CA MET A 12 -3.31 0.97 3.01
C MET A 12 -3.59 1.39 1.59
N MET A 13 -2.86 2.41 1.14
CA MET A 13 -2.81 2.76 -0.28
C MET A 13 -1.39 2.50 -0.75
N LEU A 14 -1.26 1.77 -1.85
CA LEU A 14 0.05 1.39 -2.39
C LEU A 14 0.14 1.89 -3.83
N ASP A 15 1.33 2.32 -4.23
CA ASP A 15 1.56 2.86 -5.56
C ASP A 15 2.95 2.45 -6.02
N LEU A 16 3.04 2.01 -7.27
CA LEU A 16 4.34 1.67 -7.87
C LEU A 16 5.15 2.94 -8.08
N ASP A 17 6.38 2.94 -7.62
CA ASP A 17 7.24 4.13 -7.68
C ASP A 17 7.69 4.42 -9.11
N ASP A 18 7.53 5.68 -9.51
CA ASP A 18 7.96 6.16 -10.84
C ASP A 18 7.41 5.30 -11.98
N PHE A 19 6.15 4.88 -11.87
CA PHE A 19 5.55 3.96 -12.83
C PHE A 19 5.50 4.55 -14.26
N LYS A 20 5.23 5.85 -14.37
CA LYS A 20 5.23 6.48 -15.69
C LYS A 20 6.60 6.39 -16.35
N LYS A 21 7.66 6.62 -15.58
CA LYS A 21 9.02 6.49 -16.08
C LYS A 21 9.33 5.06 -16.52
N TYR A 22 8.80 4.09 -15.77
CA TYR A 22 8.98 2.69 -16.12
C TYR A 22 8.31 2.38 -17.47
N ASN A 23 7.05 2.80 -17.64
CA ASN A 23 6.35 2.61 -18.90
C ASN A 23 7.04 3.30 -20.06
N ASP A 24 7.51 4.52 -19.84
CA ASP A 24 8.20 5.26 -20.89
C ASP A 24 9.49 4.57 -21.33
N SER A 25 10.19 3.89 -20.42
CA SER A 25 11.44 3.21 -20.71
C SER A 25 11.25 1.80 -21.25
N PHE A 26 10.29 1.04 -20.70
CA PHE A 26 10.17 -0.38 -21.00
C PHE A 26 8.87 -0.77 -21.71
N GLY A 27 7.95 0.17 -21.86
CA GLY A 27 6.69 -0.07 -22.58
C GLY A 27 5.56 -0.53 -21.68
N HIS A 28 4.34 -0.37 -22.18
CA HIS A 28 3.13 -0.67 -21.40
C HIS A 28 2.98 -2.15 -21.07
N GLN A 29 3.48 -3.04 -21.93
CA GLN A 29 3.40 -4.48 -21.63
C GLN A 29 4.23 -4.82 -20.40
N GLN A 30 5.42 -4.25 -20.28
CA GLN A 30 6.25 -4.45 -19.10
C GLN A 30 5.62 -3.77 -17.88
N GLY A 31 4.97 -2.62 -18.08
CA GLY A 31 4.22 -1.97 -17.01
C GLY A 31 3.13 -2.87 -16.47
N ASP A 32 2.41 -3.56 -17.35
CA ASP A 32 1.37 -4.49 -16.94
C ASP A 32 1.97 -5.65 -16.12
N GLU A 33 3.17 -6.11 -16.50
CA GLU A 33 3.86 -7.14 -15.73
C GLU A 33 4.22 -6.67 -14.34
N ALA A 34 4.67 -5.42 -14.21
CA ALA A 34 4.97 -4.84 -12.90
C ALA A 34 3.72 -4.79 -12.02
N ILE A 35 2.58 -4.43 -12.60
CA ILE A 35 1.30 -4.41 -11.87
C ILE A 35 0.93 -5.82 -11.41
N LYS A 36 1.15 -6.83 -12.26
CA LYS A 36 0.88 -8.22 -11.88
C LYS A 36 1.79 -8.68 -10.74
N ILE A 37 3.05 -8.24 -10.75
CA ILE A 37 3.98 -8.55 -9.66
C ILE A 37 3.45 -7.96 -8.36
N GLN A 38 3.01 -6.69 -8.37
CA GLN A 38 2.46 -6.05 -7.19
C GLN A 38 1.27 -6.85 -6.65
N ALA A 39 0.34 -7.23 -7.52
CA ALA A 39 -0.82 -8.00 -7.11
C ALA A 39 -0.43 -9.34 -6.50
N ARG A 40 0.55 -10.02 -7.10
CA ARG A 40 1.03 -11.31 -6.60
C ARG A 40 1.69 -11.16 -5.24
N ILE A 41 2.52 -10.13 -5.06
CA ILE A 41 3.17 -9.84 -3.79
C ILE A 41 2.12 -9.61 -2.71
N MET A 42 1.10 -8.83 -3.01
CA MET A 42 0.03 -8.55 -2.05
C MET A 42 -0.67 -9.84 -1.60
N LYS A 43 -0.96 -10.73 -2.56
CA LYS A 43 -1.59 -12.00 -2.22
C LYS A 43 -0.70 -12.90 -1.37
N GLN A 44 0.60 -12.78 -1.51
CA GLN A 44 1.54 -13.55 -0.71
C GLN A 44 1.62 -13.03 0.72
N VAL A 45 1.43 -11.75 0.92
CA VAL A 45 1.54 -11.12 2.24
C VAL A 45 0.21 -11.17 3.00
N PHE A 46 -0.90 -10.85 2.33
CA PHE A 46 -2.22 -10.76 2.96
C PHE A 46 -3.01 -12.02 2.67
N LYS A 47 -3.06 -12.92 3.64
CA LYS A 47 -3.62 -14.26 3.44
C LYS A 47 -4.89 -14.56 4.21
N ARG A 48 -5.34 -13.65 5.10
CA ARG A 48 -6.57 -13.89 5.86
C ARG A 48 -7.77 -13.69 4.96
N GLU A 49 -8.80 -14.49 5.18
CA GLU A 49 -10.04 -14.35 4.40
C GLU A 49 -10.67 -12.98 4.54
N THR A 50 -10.45 -12.34 5.68
CA THR A 50 -11.01 -11.02 5.95
C THR A 50 -10.16 -9.89 5.36
N ASP A 51 -8.97 -10.19 4.84
CA ASP A 51 -8.13 -9.17 4.20
C ASP A 51 -8.73 -8.82 2.84
N ILE A 52 -8.94 -7.53 2.60
CA ILE A 52 -9.53 -7.05 1.35
C ILE A 52 -8.42 -6.41 0.52
N LEU A 53 -8.22 -6.93 -0.68
CA LEU A 53 -7.22 -6.42 -1.61
C LEU A 53 -7.92 -5.95 -2.87
N GLY A 54 -7.49 -4.81 -3.40
CA GLY A 54 -8.07 -4.32 -4.62
C GLY A 54 -7.10 -3.43 -5.39
N ARG A 55 -7.36 -3.33 -6.68
CA ARG A 55 -6.68 -2.35 -7.52
C ARG A 55 -7.56 -1.10 -7.53
N TYR A 56 -6.99 -0.01 -7.03
CA TYR A 56 -7.76 1.22 -6.87
C TYR A 56 -7.87 1.98 -8.20
N GLY A 57 -6.80 1.96 -8.98
CA GLY A 57 -6.77 2.58 -10.30
C GLY A 57 -5.34 2.64 -10.81
N GLY A 58 -5.14 2.49 -12.12
CA GLY A 58 -3.80 2.58 -12.71
C GLY A 58 -2.82 1.67 -12.00
N GLU A 59 -1.83 2.26 -11.36
CA GLU A 59 -0.81 1.56 -10.60
C GLU A 59 -1.06 1.60 -9.09
N GLU A 60 -2.26 2.05 -8.67
CA GLU A 60 -2.61 2.17 -7.27
C GLU A 60 -3.42 0.98 -6.79
N PHE A 61 -3.13 0.55 -5.56
CA PHE A 61 -3.81 -0.57 -4.93
C PHE A 61 -4.27 -0.17 -3.55
N ILE A 62 -5.27 -0.88 -3.05
CA ILE A 62 -5.82 -0.63 -1.72
C ILE A 62 -5.87 -1.96 -0.96
N VAL A 63 -5.58 -1.88 0.35
CA VAL A 63 -5.73 -3.02 1.25
C VAL A 63 -6.52 -2.55 2.47
N VAL A 64 -7.51 -3.34 2.87
CA VAL A 64 -8.25 -3.06 4.10
C VAL A 64 -8.09 -4.27 5.02
N LEU A 65 -7.57 -4.02 6.20
CA LEU A 65 -7.33 -5.05 7.22
C LEU A 65 -8.16 -4.72 8.44
N SER A 66 -8.83 -5.73 9.00
CA SER A 66 -9.60 -5.55 10.23
C SER A 66 -9.11 -6.52 11.28
N ASP A 67 -9.32 -6.16 12.55
CA ASP A 67 -8.91 -6.97 13.70
C ASP A 67 -7.44 -7.35 13.61
N ILE A 68 -6.59 -6.35 13.63
CA ILE A 68 -5.15 -6.52 13.44
C ILE A 68 -4.41 -5.55 14.35
N GLN A 69 -3.23 -5.94 14.82
CA GLN A 69 -2.40 -5.08 15.63
C GLN A 69 -1.49 -4.23 14.77
N LYS A 70 -1.18 -3.04 15.25
CA LYS A 70 -0.32 -2.11 14.54
C LYS A 70 1.01 -2.74 14.15
N GLU A 71 1.61 -3.47 15.08
CA GLU A 71 2.90 -4.11 14.83
C GLU A 71 2.83 -5.11 13.68
N GLN A 72 1.70 -5.80 13.56
CA GLN A 72 1.51 -6.74 12.46
C GLN A 72 1.34 -6.02 11.13
N VAL A 73 0.66 -4.87 11.16
CA VAL A 73 0.53 -4.03 9.96
C VAL A 73 1.92 -3.59 9.47
N GLU A 74 2.77 -3.16 10.40
CA GLU A 74 4.13 -2.74 10.06
C GLU A 74 4.94 -3.89 9.47
N LYS A 75 4.80 -5.08 10.02
CA LYS A 75 5.48 -6.26 9.47
C LYS A 75 5.01 -6.57 8.06
N HIS A 76 3.75 -6.41 7.79
CA HIS A 76 3.22 -6.61 6.43
C HIS A 76 3.83 -5.60 5.46
N CYS A 77 3.97 -4.35 5.89
CA CYS A 77 4.60 -3.33 5.05
C CYS A 77 6.05 -3.70 4.74
N ASP A 78 6.79 -4.12 5.75
CA ASP A 78 8.18 -4.55 5.56
C ASP A 78 8.25 -5.73 4.60
N ALA A 79 7.33 -6.69 4.74
CA ALA A 79 7.30 -7.85 3.87
C ALA A 79 7.04 -7.46 2.41
N LEU A 80 6.11 -6.53 2.19
CA LEU A 80 5.83 -6.03 0.85
C LEU A 80 7.08 -5.41 0.21
N LEU A 81 7.74 -4.55 0.96
CA LEU A 81 8.94 -3.87 0.47
C LEU A 81 10.08 -4.85 0.20
N ASN A 82 10.27 -5.83 1.08
CA ASN A 82 11.29 -6.84 0.91
C ASN A 82 11.04 -7.71 -0.32
N LYS A 83 9.78 -8.04 -0.59
CA LYS A 83 9.45 -8.86 -1.77
C LYS A 83 9.73 -8.10 -3.06
N TRP A 84 9.54 -6.79 -3.08
CA TRP A 84 9.91 -6.00 -4.24
C TRP A 84 11.44 -6.00 -4.44
N THR A 85 12.19 -5.87 -3.36
CA THR A 85 13.65 -5.96 -3.45
C THR A 85 14.09 -7.32 -4.00
N GLU A 86 13.46 -8.39 -3.52
CA GLU A 86 13.76 -9.75 -3.97
C GLU A 86 13.40 -9.97 -5.44
N ALA A 87 12.37 -9.29 -5.92
CA ALA A 87 11.98 -9.40 -7.33
C ALA A 87 13.05 -8.85 -8.26
N ALA A 88 13.89 -7.95 -7.77
CA ALA A 88 15.03 -7.41 -8.49
C ALA A 88 14.67 -6.92 -9.89
N LEU A 89 13.55 -6.23 -10.01
CA LEU A 89 13.09 -5.72 -11.31
C LEU A 89 13.80 -4.40 -11.60
N GLU A 90 14.60 -4.38 -12.65
CA GLU A 90 15.35 -3.18 -13.02
C GLU A 90 14.38 -2.05 -13.37
N HIS A 91 14.63 -0.86 -12.83
CA HIS A 91 13.83 0.32 -13.10
C HIS A 91 14.46 1.17 -14.21
N ALA A 92 13.70 2.18 -14.64
CA ALA A 92 14.19 3.16 -15.60
C ALA A 92 15.40 3.90 -15.02
N GLN A 93 16.33 4.34 -15.90
CA GLN A 93 17.53 5.01 -15.45
C GLN A 93 17.26 6.32 -14.73
N ASP A 94 16.19 7.02 -15.11
CA ASP A 94 15.82 8.29 -14.50
C ASP A 94 14.88 8.13 -13.29
N ALA A 95 14.60 6.90 -12.87
CA ALA A 95 13.82 6.66 -11.67
C ALA A 95 14.65 6.97 -10.43
N LYS A 96 13.96 7.23 -9.32
CA LYS A 96 14.60 7.53 -8.04
C LYS A 96 15.49 6.38 -7.57
N HIS A 97 15.03 5.14 -7.72
CA HIS A 97 15.76 3.97 -7.26
C HIS A 97 16.08 3.04 -8.42
N PRO A 98 17.16 2.27 -8.32
CA PRO A 98 17.59 1.40 -9.44
C PRO A 98 16.67 0.20 -9.65
N LEU A 99 15.91 -0.21 -8.64
CA LEU A 99 14.98 -1.32 -8.76
C LEU A 99 13.56 -0.83 -8.53
N MET A 100 12.60 -1.48 -9.19
CA MET A 100 11.19 -1.18 -8.97
C MET A 100 10.84 -1.41 -7.51
N SER A 101 9.99 -0.55 -6.99
CA SER A 101 9.54 -0.59 -5.62
C SER A 101 8.13 -0.02 -5.54
N CYS A 102 7.57 -0.01 -4.34
CA CYS A 102 6.31 0.68 -4.11
C CYS A 102 6.42 1.57 -2.88
N SER A 103 5.60 2.60 -2.85
CA SER A 103 5.41 3.42 -1.66
C SER A 103 4.07 3.04 -1.05
N ILE A 104 3.98 3.07 0.28
CA ILE A 104 2.82 2.62 1.01
C ILE A 104 2.39 3.66 2.01
N GLY A 105 1.14 4.06 1.96
CA GLY A 105 0.54 4.92 2.98
C GLY A 105 -0.45 4.13 3.79
N VAL A 106 -0.38 4.22 5.10
CA VAL A 106 -1.24 3.44 5.99
C VAL A 106 -1.87 4.36 7.02
N VAL A 107 -3.17 4.18 7.24
CA VAL A 107 -3.84 4.76 8.39
C VAL A 107 -4.32 3.61 9.26
N PHE A 108 -4.07 3.73 10.57
CA PHE A 108 -4.43 2.69 11.53
C PHE A 108 -5.32 3.26 12.61
N SER A 109 -6.35 2.49 12.98
CA SER A 109 -7.22 2.83 14.11
C SER A 109 -7.36 1.62 15.02
N LYS A 110 -7.17 1.84 16.33
CA LYS A 110 -7.39 0.80 17.33
C LYS A 110 -8.86 0.42 17.41
N SER A 111 -9.73 1.38 17.11
CA SER A 111 -11.18 1.15 17.14
C SER A 111 -11.77 1.97 16.00
N ALA A 112 -12.30 1.26 15.00
CA ALA A 112 -12.86 1.90 13.81
C ALA A 112 -14.34 2.24 13.99
N GLU A 113 -14.81 2.26 15.23
CA GLU A 113 -16.20 2.59 15.51
C GLU A 113 -16.52 3.97 14.97
N ASN A 114 -17.58 4.05 14.20
CA ASN A 114 -18.10 5.30 13.64
C ASN A 114 -17.14 6.00 12.67
N MET A 115 -16.19 5.28 12.11
CA MET A 115 -15.28 5.87 11.12
C MET A 115 -15.77 5.61 9.70
N SER A 116 -15.66 6.64 8.85
CA SER A 116 -15.99 6.54 7.44
C SER A 116 -14.84 5.89 6.69
N ILE A 117 -15.14 4.90 5.85
CA ILE A 117 -14.12 4.29 5.02
C ILE A 117 -13.51 5.32 4.05
N ASP A 118 -14.34 6.23 3.54
CA ASP A 118 -13.85 7.27 2.63
C ASP A 118 -12.85 8.17 3.32
N CYS A 119 -13.08 8.53 4.59
CA CYS A 119 -12.16 9.35 5.35
C CYS A 119 -10.85 8.58 5.60
N LEU A 120 -10.94 7.30 5.92
CA LEU A 120 -9.75 6.48 6.13
C LEU A 120 -8.92 6.35 4.85
N ILE A 121 -9.58 6.20 3.71
CA ILE A 121 -8.88 6.16 2.42
C ILE A 121 -8.15 7.48 2.17
N ASP A 122 -8.81 8.61 2.44
CA ASP A 122 -8.17 9.92 2.27
C ASP A 122 -6.93 10.05 3.15
N GLU A 123 -7.00 9.57 4.40
CA GLU A 123 -5.85 9.65 5.30
C GLU A 123 -4.73 8.71 4.87
N ALA A 124 -5.07 7.53 4.36
CA ALA A 124 -4.07 6.61 3.83
C ALA A 124 -3.40 7.21 2.59
N ASP A 125 -4.16 7.90 1.76
CA ASP A 125 -3.63 8.55 0.57
C ASP A 125 -2.66 9.67 0.93
N LYS A 126 -2.97 10.43 1.99
CA LYS A 126 -2.06 11.46 2.49
C LYS A 126 -0.76 10.84 3.01
N ALA A 127 -0.86 9.71 3.71
CA ALA A 127 0.32 8.98 4.17
C ALA A 127 1.16 8.48 2.99
N LEU A 128 0.50 8.04 1.92
CA LEU A 128 1.19 7.62 0.71
C LEU A 128 1.97 8.79 0.10
N TYR A 129 1.36 9.96 0.04
CA TYR A 129 2.05 11.15 -0.44
C TYR A 129 3.29 11.44 0.41
N GLU A 130 3.17 11.31 1.73
CA GLU A 130 4.31 11.48 2.63
C GLU A 130 5.43 10.48 2.33
N ALA A 131 5.08 9.22 2.09
CA ALA A 131 6.06 8.19 1.77
C ALA A 131 6.83 8.56 0.50
N LYS A 132 6.12 9.08 -0.50
CA LYS A 132 6.75 9.49 -1.75
C LYS A 132 7.65 10.71 -1.55
N GLU A 133 7.21 11.66 -0.74
CA GLU A 133 8.00 12.86 -0.43
C GLU A 133 9.27 12.52 0.34
N LYS A 134 9.23 11.49 1.17
CA LYS A 134 10.39 11.07 1.97
C LYS A 134 11.41 10.26 1.18
N GLY A 135 11.11 9.94 -0.08
CA GLY A 135 12.10 9.26 -0.92
C GLY A 135 11.63 8.00 -1.58
N LYS A 136 10.34 7.65 -1.46
CA LYS A 136 9.78 6.45 -2.07
C LYS A 136 10.32 5.17 -1.45
N ALA A 137 9.88 4.02 -1.91
CA ALA A 137 10.36 2.69 -1.46
C ALA A 137 10.28 2.55 0.07
N GLN A 138 9.15 2.98 0.64
CA GLN A 138 8.98 2.95 2.09
C GLN A 138 7.50 3.07 2.42
N PHE A 139 7.18 2.89 3.71
CA PHE A 139 5.81 3.09 4.16
C PHE A 139 5.77 4.20 5.20
N VAL A 140 4.63 4.87 5.28
CA VAL A 140 4.31 5.82 6.36
C VAL A 140 3.00 5.35 6.98
N LEU A 141 3.00 5.18 8.29
CA LEU A 141 1.81 4.76 9.03
C LEU A 141 1.41 5.84 10.00
N ASN A 142 0.21 6.36 9.83
CA ASN A 142 -0.35 7.40 10.70
C ASN A 142 -1.55 6.87 11.47
N GLN A 143 -1.76 7.42 12.66
CA GLN A 143 -2.94 7.11 13.45
C GLN A 143 -4.15 7.79 12.81
N ALA A 144 -5.27 7.08 12.75
CA ALA A 144 -6.50 7.63 12.18
C ALA A 144 -7.00 8.81 13.01
N GLN A 145 -7.41 9.86 12.32
CA GLN A 145 -7.98 11.05 12.95
C GLN A 145 -9.41 11.31 12.47
N CYS A 146 -9.97 10.39 11.69
CA CYS A 146 -11.34 10.50 11.21
C CYS A 146 -12.31 10.38 12.38
N LEU A 147 -13.29 11.31 12.42
CA LEU A 147 -14.34 11.28 13.41
C LEU A 147 -15.68 11.33 12.69
N GLU A 148 -16.68 10.76 13.31
CA GLU A 148 -18.05 10.83 12.81
C GLU A 148 -18.56 12.25 12.79
#